data_fc2254b6a3efc2a273268b9903fbc700
#
_entry.id   fc2254b6a3efc2a273268b9903fbc700
#
_cell.length_a   1.000
_cell.length_b   1.000
_cell.length_c   1.000
_cell.angle_alpha   90.00
_cell.angle_beta   90.00
_cell.angle_gamma   90.00
#
_symmetry.space_group_name_H-M   'P 1'
#
loop_
_entity.id
_entity.type
_entity.pdbx_description
1 polymer ?
#
loop_
_entity_poly.entity_id
_entity_poly.type
_entity_poly.pdbx_seq_one_letter_code
_entity_poly.pdbx_strand_id
1 'polypeptide(L)'
;RPDEDGRRRLTAVGRRLARLPVDPRLGRMVLEAERHGCVREVLVIAAALSIQDPRERPAEHRAAADELHARFAVPGSDLLSLVKLWDHLREQQRVLTGNQFRKLCRSEYLNYLRVREWHDLFSQLRQVAGQLGVRPGTSAGHPDRVHQAVLAGMLSHLGMRDGTSREY
;
A
#
# COMPACT_ATOMS: atom_id res chain seq x y z
N ARG A 1 14.64 -20.66 12.25
CA ARG A 1 15.83 -21.50 12.34
C ARG A 1 15.50 -22.67 13.27
N PRO A 2 15.90 -23.90 12.96
CA PRO A 2 15.79 -25.00 13.90
C PRO A 2 16.76 -24.75 15.09
N ASP A 3 16.34 -25.14 16.30
CA ASP A 3 17.21 -25.23 17.47
C ASP A 3 17.98 -26.56 17.49
N GLU A 4 18.83 -26.77 18.49
CA GLU A 4 19.62 -27.99 18.63
C GLU A 4 18.76 -29.27 18.76
N ASP A 5 17.47 -29.10 19.15
CA ASP A 5 16.48 -30.20 19.26
C ASP A 5 15.61 -30.35 17.98
N GLY A 6 15.92 -29.64 16.88
CA GLY A 6 15.17 -29.68 15.61
C GLY A 6 13.79 -29.02 15.67
N ARG A 7 13.43 -28.33 16.75
CA ARG A 7 12.17 -27.60 16.89
C ARG A 7 12.27 -26.24 16.20
N ARG A 8 11.27 -25.94 15.38
CA ARG A 8 11.19 -24.64 14.69
C ARG A 8 10.74 -23.54 15.66
N ARG A 9 11.65 -22.68 16.09
CA ARG A 9 11.32 -21.49 16.88
C ARG A 9 11.14 -20.27 15.99
N LEU A 10 10.15 -19.46 16.33
CA LEU A 10 9.94 -18.18 15.66
C LEU A 10 11.12 -17.23 15.98
N THR A 11 11.66 -16.60 14.95
CA THR A 11 12.61 -15.50 15.10
C THR A 11 11.94 -14.31 15.82
N ALA A 12 12.72 -13.33 16.28
CA ALA A 12 12.15 -12.10 16.85
C ALA A 12 11.16 -11.42 15.88
N VAL A 13 11.48 -11.38 14.58
CA VAL A 13 10.59 -10.89 13.53
C VAL A 13 9.34 -11.77 13.41
N GLY A 14 9.50 -13.09 13.39
CA GLY A 14 8.37 -14.02 13.33
C GLY A 14 7.41 -13.88 14.51
N ARG A 15 7.91 -13.64 15.72
CA ARG A 15 7.07 -13.37 16.90
C ARG A 15 6.32 -12.04 16.79
N ARG A 16 6.93 -11.00 16.22
CA ARG A 16 6.25 -9.72 15.97
C ARG A 16 5.15 -9.91 14.91
N LEU A 17 5.44 -10.61 13.82
CA LEU A 17 4.47 -10.89 12.75
C LEU A 17 3.27 -11.71 13.23
N ALA A 18 3.49 -12.71 14.09
CA ALA A 18 2.42 -13.57 14.63
C ALA A 18 1.40 -12.82 15.50
N ARG A 19 1.75 -11.62 16.00
CA ARG A 19 0.85 -10.76 16.77
C ARG A 19 -0.01 -9.83 15.91
N LEU A 20 0.29 -9.74 14.61
CA LEU A 20 -0.47 -8.87 13.70
C LEU A 20 -1.74 -9.61 13.24
N PRO A 21 -2.94 -9.00 13.36
CA PRO A 21 -4.18 -9.53 12.78
C PRO A 21 -4.27 -9.20 11.28
N VAL A 22 -3.17 -9.38 10.55
CA VAL A 22 -3.05 -9.07 9.12
C VAL A 22 -2.24 -10.16 8.42
N ASP A 23 -2.35 -10.22 7.09
CA ASP A 23 -1.51 -11.09 6.28
C ASP A 23 -0.02 -10.92 6.64
N PRO A 24 0.72 -12.01 6.90
CA PRO A 24 2.14 -11.94 7.27
C PRO A 24 3.01 -11.14 6.29
N ARG A 25 2.65 -11.11 5.01
CA ARG A 25 3.34 -10.33 3.99
C ARG A 25 3.21 -8.83 4.25
N LEU A 26 2.01 -8.36 4.56
CA LEU A 26 1.75 -6.96 4.92
C LEU A 26 2.48 -6.59 6.21
N GLY A 27 2.43 -7.46 7.20
CA GLY A 27 3.18 -7.27 8.43
C GLY A 27 4.69 -7.13 8.21
N ARG A 28 5.26 -7.93 7.30
CA ARG A 28 6.67 -7.83 6.94
C ARG A 28 7.00 -6.52 6.23
N MET A 29 6.15 -6.06 5.31
CA MET A 29 6.29 -4.75 4.67
C MET A 29 6.36 -3.63 5.71
N VAL A 30 5.47 -3.64 6.69
CA VAL A 30 5.40 -2.63 7.75
C VAL A 30 6.67 -2.65 8.62
N LEU A 31 7.17 -3.81 9.00
CA LEU A 31 8.41 -3.92 9.77
C LEU A 31 9.64 -3.46 9.00
N GLU A 32 9.72 -3.75 7.71
CA GLU A 32 10.81 -3.23 6.86
C GLU A 32 10.66 -1.72 6.64
N ALA A 33 9.44 -1.21 6.52
CA ALA A 33 9.18 0.21 6.40
C ALA A 33 9.68 1.02 7.60
N GLU A 34 9.60 0.45 8.81
CA GLU A 34 10.17 1.04 10.02
C GLU A 34 11.69 1.23 9.87
N ARG A 35 12.38 0.21 9.38
CA ARG A 35 13.84 0.24 9.18
C ARG A 35 14.27 1.26 8.12
N HIS A 36 13.41 1.47 7.14
CA HIS A 36 13.66 2.39 6.01
C HIS A 36 13.10 3.79 6.19
N GLY A 37 12.38 4.05 7.30
CA GLY A 37 11.79 5.35 7.60
C GLY A 37 10.66 5.75 6.64
N CYS A 38 9.95 4.78 6.05
CA CYS A 38 8.86 5.00 5.08
C CYS A 38 7.54 4.33 5.48
N VAL A 39 7.26 4.29 6.78
CA VAL A 39 6.09 3.59 7.35
C VAL A 39 4.78 4.10 6.75
N ARG A 40 4.62 5.43 6.63
CA ARG A 40 3.39 6.02 6.11
C ARG A 40 3.07 5.55 4.69
N GLU A 41 4.05 5.66 3.80
CA GLU A 41 3.92 5.28 2.38
C GLU A 41 3.59 3.79 2.25
N VAL A 42 4.28 2.96 3.00
CA VAL A 42 4.06 1.51 2.97
C VAL A 42 2.70 1.11 3.53
N LEU A 43 2.21 1.77 4.59
CA LEU A 43 0.84 1.55 5.09
C LEU A 43 -0.22 1.92 4.05
N VAL A 44 -0.03 3.03 3.33
CA VAL A 44 -0.90 3.46 2.23
C VAL A 44 -0.91 2.41 1.12
N ILE A 45 0.25 1.95 0.69
CA ILE A 45 0.42 0.96 -0.38
C ILE A 45 -0.15 -0.40 0.05
N ALA A 46 0.20 -0.88 1.24
CA ALA A 46 -0.29 -2.16 1.76
C ALA A 46 -1.83 -2.19 1.85
N ALA A 47 -2.45 -1.10 2.29
CA ALA A 47 -3.90 -0.98 2.29
C ALA A 47 -4.48 -0.98 0.86
N ALA A 48 -3.86 -0.25 -0.08
CA ALA A 48 -4.29 -0.21 -1.48
C ALA A 48 -4.20 -1.58 -2.17
N LEU A 49 -3.13 -2.32 -1.92
CA LEU A 49 -2.92 -3.67 -2.50
C LEU A 49 -3.87 -4.72 -1.92
N SER A 50 -4.52 -4.44 -0.79
CA SER A 50 -5.45 -5.35 -0.10
C SER A 50 -6.91 -5.16 -0.51
N ILE A 51 -7.20 -4.15 -1.31
CA ILE A 51 -8.55 -3.84 -1.82
C ILE A 51 -8.55 -3.91 -3.34
N GLN A 52 -9.75 -3.86 -3.92
CA GLN A 52 -9.88 -3.63 -5.37
C GLN A 52 -9.46 -2.20 -5.71
N ASP A 53 -8.73 -2.01 -6.82
CA ASP A 53 -8.26 -0.69 -7.26
C ASP A 53 -9.43 0.34 -7.25
N PRO A 54 -9.29 1.47 -6.56
CA PRO A 54 -10.34 2.48 -6.53
C PRO A 54 -10.51 3.22 -7.87
N ARG A 55 -9.54 3.16 -8.77
CA ARG A 55 -9.62 3.78 -10.09
C ARG A 55 -10.52 2.96 -11.01
N GLU A 56 -11.52 3.59 -11.60
CA GLU A 56 -12.44 2.99 -12.55
C GLU A 56 -12.09 3.44 -13.97
N ARG A 57 -12.21 2.53 -14.92
CA ARG A 57 -11.98 2.79 -16.35
C ARG A 57 -13.18 2.29 -17.16
N PRO A 58 -14.34 2.97 -17.10
CA PRO A 58 -15.51 2.58 -17.88
C PRO A 58 -15.19 2.54 -19.37
N ALA A 59 -15.68 1.53 -20.08
CA ALA A 59 -15.34 1.33 -21.48
C ALA A 59 -15.65 2.57 -22.34
N GLU A 60 -16.77 3.24 -22.03
CA GLU A 60 -17.27 4.43 -22.75
C GLU A 60 -16.48 5.71 -22.43
N HIS A 61 -15.75 5.74 -21.30
CA HIS A 61 -15.02 6.92 -20.83
C HIS A 61 -13.54 6.63 -20.52
N ARG A 62 -12.99 5.59 -21.11
CA ARG A 62 -11.61 5.13 -20.81
C ARG A 62 -10.57 6.23 -20.99
N ALA A 63 -10.61 6.97 -22.10
CA ALA A 63 -9.64 8.04 -22.37
C ALA A 63 -9.72 9.17 -21.34
N ALA A 64 -10.93 9.60 -20.96
CA ALA A 64 -11.14 10.63 -19.95
C ALA A 64 -10.69 10.17 -18.54
N ALA A 65 -10.96 8.91 -18.20
CA ALA A 65 -10.49 8.33 -16.94
C ALA A 65 -8.96 8.25 -16.91
N ASP A 66 -8.33 7.80 -17.98
CA ASP A 66 -6.87 7.71 -18.08
C ASP A 66 -6.20 9.07 -17.98
N GLU A 67 -6.75 10.11 -18.63
CA GLU A 67 -6.25 11.48 -18.53
C GLU A 67 -6.31 12.00 -17.07
N LEU A 68 -7.43 11.81 -16.39
CA LEU A 68 -7.59 12.22 -14.99
C LEU A 68 -6.67 11.45 -14.06
N HIS A 69 -6.48 10.15 -14.26
CA HIS A 69 -5.61 9.33 -13.43
C HIS A 69 -4.13 9.57 -13.71
N ALA A 70 -3.75 10.00 -14.92
CA ALA A 70 -2.38 10.33 -15.29
C ALA A 70 -1.75 11.43 -14.41
N ARG A 71 -2.58 12.30 -13.81
CA ARG A 71 -2.13 13.32 -12.84
C ARG A 71 -1.37 12.72 -11.64
N PHE A 72 -1.72 11.50 -11.28
CA PHE A 72 -1.13 10.78 -10.15
C PHE A 72 0.01 9.87 -10.56
N ALA A 73 0.27 9.72 -11.85
CA ALA A 73 1.35 8.87 -12.32
C ALA A 73 2.71 9.35 -11.81
N VAL A 74 3.49 8.42 -11.30
CA VAL A 74 4.90 8.62 -10.95
C VAL A 74 5.71 7.75 -11.91
N PRO A 75 6.56 8.33 -12.76
CA PRO A 75 7.35 7.57 -13.71
C PRO A 75 8.14 6.44 -13.01
N GLY A 76 8.01 5.23 -13.50
CA GLY A 76 8.70 4.06 -12.97
C GLY A 76 8.12 3.49 -11.67
N SER A 77 6.99 4.01 -11.15
CA SER A 77 6.42 3.48 -9.92
C SER A 77 4.91 3.62 -9.79
N ASP A 78 4.20 2.53 -10.04
CA ASP A 78 2.77 2.44 -9.76
C ASP A 78 2.47 2.54 -8.26
N LEU A 79 3.38 2.06 -7.41
CA LEU A 79 3.22 2.13 -5.95
C LEU A 79 3.22 3.56 -5.43
N LEU A 80 4.13 4.39 -5.91
CA LEU A 80 4.17 5.81 -5.55
C LEU A 80 3.02 6.59 -6.18
N SER A 81 2.50 6.15 -7.30
CA SER A 81 1.26 6.70 -7.88
C SER A 81 0.06 6.52 -6.96
N LEU A 82 -0.03 5.39 -6.25
CA LEU A 82 -1.04 5.17 -5.21
C LEU A 82 -0.86 6.14 -4.04
N VAL A 83 0.37 6.40 -3.61
CA VAL A 83 0.63 7.38 -2.54
C VAL A 83 0.21 8.78 -2.95
N LYS A 84 0.50 9.19 -4.18
CA LYS A 84 0.10 10.50 -4.72
C LYS A 84 -1.43 10.63 -4.83
N LEU A 85 -2.11 9.59 -5.28
CA LEU A 85 -3.58 9.53 -5.29
C LEU A 85 -4.15 9.64 -3.86
N TRP A 86 -3.57 8.92 -2.90
CA TRP A 86 -3.96 9.00 -1.50
C TRP A 86 -3.85 10.42 -0.94
N ASP A 87 -2.74 11.11 -1.20
CA ASP A 87 -2.52 12.46 -0.73
C ASP A 87 -3.56 13.43 -1.29
N HIS A 88 -3.88 13.32 -2.58
CA HIS A 88 -4.95 14.08 -3.22
C HIS A 88 -6.30 13.82 -2.53
N LEU A 89 -6.69 12.57 -2.35
CA LEU A 89 -7.96 12.22 -1.71
C LEU A 89 -8.03 12.74 -0.27
N ARG A 90 -6.95 12.65 0.49
CA ARG A 90 -6.89 13.16 1.87
C ARG A 90 -7.01 14.68 1.92
N GLU A 91 -6.39 15.39 1.00
CA GLU A 91 -6.51 16.84 0.91
C GLU A 91 -7.95 17.25 0.57
N GLN A 92 -8.56 16.60 -0.41
CA GLN A 92 -9.95 16.88 -0.79
C GLN A 92 -10.93 16.60 0.37
N GLN A 93 -10.70 15.56 1.16
CA GLN A 93 -11.53 15.27 2.33
C GLN A 93 -11.46 16.31 3.44
N ARG A 94 -10.38 17.10 3.51
CA ARG A 94 -10.25 18.17 4.51
C ARG A 94 -11.11 19.38 4.17
N VAL A 95 -11.32 19.64 2.89
CA VAL A 95 -11.96 20.86 2.41
C VAL A 95 -13.40 20.63 1.93
N LEU A 96 -13.76 19.41 1.58
CA LEU A 96 -15.09 19.07 1.04
C LEU A 96 -15.97 18.39 2.09
N THR A 97 -17.28 18.66 2.01
CA THR A 97 -18.28 17.87 2.73
C THR A 97 -18.36 16.45 2.17
N GLY A 98 -18.92 15.51 2.93
CA GLY A 98 -19.06 14.11 2.49
C GLY A 98 -19.79 13.95 1.15
N ASN A 99 -20.81 14.77 0.90
CA ASN A 99 -21.54 14.74 -0.38
C ASN A 99 -20.71 15.32 -1.53
N GLN A 100 -19.96 16.39 -1.29
CA GLN A 100 -19.06 16.98 -2.27
C GLN A 100 -17.93 16.02 -2.61
N PHE A 101 -17.34 15.37 -1.60
CA PHE A 101 -16.29 14.39 -1.80
C PHE A 101 -16.77 13.18 -2.61
N ARG A 102 -18.00 12.69 -2.37
CA ARG A 102 -18.59 11.62 -3.17
C ARG A 102 -18.78 12.03 -4.63
N LYS A 103 -19.23 13.28 -4.88
CA LYS A 103 -19.34 13.84 -6.24
C LYS A 103 -17.97 13.95 -6.91
N LEU A 104 -16.94 14.40 -6.18
CA LEU A 104 -15.57 14.45 -6.67
C LEU A 104 -15.08 13.07 -7.10
N CYS A 105 -15.21 12.05 -6.26
CA CYS A 105 -14.82 10.69 -6.62
C CYS A 105 -15.46 10.25 -7.94
N ARG A 106 -16.75 10.48 -8.09
CA ARG A 106 -17.47 10.13 -9.33
C ARG A 106 -16.94 10.89 -10.54
N SER A 107 -16.70 12.21 -10.42
CA SER A 107 -16.19 13.02 -11.52
C SER A 107 -14.77 12.68 -11.92
N GLU A 108 -13.99 12.08 -11.03
CA GLU A 108 -12.61 11.65 -11.27
C GLU A 108 -12.49 10.14 -11.58
N TYR A 109 -13.60 9.46 -11.85
CA TYR A 109 -13.66 8.01 -12.09
C TYR A 109 -13.02 7.19 -10.96
N LEU A 110 -13.33 7.57 -9.72
CA LEU A 110 -12.90 6.86 -8.52
C LEU A 110 -14.11 6.24 -7.82
N ASN A 111 -13.99 4.96 -7.45
CA ASN A 111 -15.02 4.28 -6.69
C ASN A 111 -15.00 4.73 -5.23
N TYR A 112 -16.00 5.46 -4.83
CA TYR A 112 -16.12 6.03 -3.49
C TYR A 112 -16.09 4.97 -2.37
N LEU A 113 -16.75 3.82 -2.58
CA LEU A 113 -16.78 2.76 -1.57
C LEU A 113 -15.40 2.13 -1.38
N ARG A 114 -14.66 1.90 -2.46
CA ARG A 114 -13.27 1.41 -2.39
C ARG A 114 -12.33 2.44 -1.77
N VAL A 115 -12.53 3.73 -2.03
CA VAL A 115 -11.78 4.80 -1.36
C VAL A 115 -12.04 4.76 0.15
N ARG A 116 -13.29 4.58 0.59
CA ARG A 116 -13.62 4.40 2.01
C ARG A 116 -12.94 3.16 2.60
N GLU A 117 -13.06 2.04 1.93
CA GLU A 117 -12.42 0.79 2.35
C GLU A 117 -10.90 0.96 2.50
N TRP A 118 -10.26 1.67 1.57
CA TRP A 118 -8.84 2.03 1.65
C TRP A 118 -8.51 2.81 2.92
N HIS A 119 -9.31 3.84 3.23
CA HIS A 119 -9.12 4.66 4.42
C HIS A 119 -9.32 3.86 5.73
N ASP A 120 -10.34 3.02 5.75
CA ASP A 120 -10.64 2.19 6.92
C ASP A 120 -9.51 1.19 7.16
N LEU A 121 -9.04 0.52 6.12
CA LEU A 121 -7.94 -0.43 6.20
C LEU A 121 -6.61 0.24 6.58
N PHE A 122 -6.31 1.41 5.99
CA PHE A 122 -5.14 2.20 6.41
C PHE A 122 -5.18 2.52 7.90
N SER A 123 -6.34 2.93 8.41
CA SER A 123 -6.51 3.28 9.83
C SER A 123 -6.30 2.06 10.73
N GLN A 124 -6.81 0.90 10.34
CA GLN A 124 -6.60 -0.36 11.05
C GLN A 124 -5.12 -0.77 11.05
N LEU A 125 -4.45 -0.74 9.89
CA LEU A 125 -3.03 -1.06 9.79
C LEU A 125 -2.15 -0.10 10.61
N ARG A 126 -2.50 1.19 10.61
CA ARG A 126 -1.80 2.20 11.42
C ARG A 126 -1.96 1.92 12.92
N GLN A 127 -3.15 1.54 13.36
CA GLN A 127 -3.40 1.19 14.77
C GLN A 127 -2.57 -0.04 15.17
N VAL A 128 -2.59 -1.08 14.35
CA VAL A 128 -1.82 -2.31 14.59
C VAL A 128 -0.31 -2.02 14.61
N ALA A 129 0.20 -1.23 13.66
CA ALA A 129 1.59 -0.80 13.65
C ALA A 129 1.96 -0.04 14.93
N GLY A 130 1.09 0.86 15.39
CA GLY A 130 1.27 1.60 16.64
C GLY A 130 1.35 0.69 17.89
N GLN A 131 0.55 -0.38 17.95
CA GLN A 131 0.61 -1.38 19.02
C GLN A 131 1.96 -2.14 19.03
N LEU A 132 2.62 -2.23 17.89
CA LEU A 132 3.96 -2.83 17.77
C LEU A 132 5.09 -1.82 17.99
N GLY A 133 4.78 -0.57 18.32
CA GLY A 133 5.75 0.51 18.46
C GLY A 133 6.20 1.13 17.13
N VAL A 134 5.65 0.67 15.99
CA VAL A 134 5.97 1.21 14.67
C VAL A 134 5.13 2.46 14.42
N ARG A 135 5.78 3.60 14.21
CA ARG A 135 5.11 4.88 13.97
C ARG A 135 5.52 5.48 12.64
N PRO A 136 4.58 6.09 11.89
CA PRO A 136 4.93 6.87 10.71
C PRO A 136 5.90 7.98 11.09
N GLY A 137 6.97 8.13 10.29
CA GLY A 137 7.87 9.27 10.41
C GLY A 137 7.20 10.59 10.01
N THR A 138 7.87 11.70 10.28
CA THR A 138 7.40 13.05 9.94
C THR A 138 7.81 13.51 8.54
N SER A 139 8.79 12.85 7.94
CA SER A 139 9.28 13.12 6.58
C SER A 139 8.80 12.07 5.59
N ALA A 140 8.68 12.45 4.32
CA ALA A 140 8.40 11.51 3.23
C ALA A 140 9.56 10.51 3.07
N GLY A 141 9.21 9.24 2.87
CA GLY A 141 10.19 8.18 2.62
C GLY A 141 10.84 8.32 1.23
N HIS A 142 12.13 7.96 1.14
CA HIS A 142 12.81 7.92 -0.15
C HIS A 142 12.18 6.85 -1.06
N PRO A 143 11.92 7.11 -2.35
CA PRO A 143 11.27 6.19 -3.28
C PRO A 143 11.85 4.76 -3.27
N ASP A 144 13.17 4.63 -3.37
CA ASP A 144 13.83 3.32 -3.39
C ASP A 144 13.61 2.52 -2.11
N ARG A 145 13.58 3.20 -0.96
CA ARG A 145 13.33 2.57 0.34
C ARG A 145 11.89 2.08 0.46
N VAL A 146 10.94 2.82 -0.12
CA VAL A 146 9.53 2.37 -0.21
C VAL A 146 9.45 1.08 -1.01
N HIS A 147 10.08 1.02 -2.19
CA HIS A 147 10.11 -0.18 -3.02
C HIS A 147 10.78 -1.37 -2.31
N GLN A 148 11.91 -1.14 -1.63
CA GLN A 148 12.59 -2.18 -0.87
C GLN A 148 11.72 -2.76 0.25
N ALA A 149 11.01 -1.90 0.98
CA ALA A 149 10.14 -2.34 2.07
C ALA A 149 8.93 -3.16 1.56
N VAL A 150 8.29 -2.73 0.46
CA VAL A 150 7.20 -3.48 -0.19
C VAL A 150 7.71 -4.80 -0.73
N LEU A 151 8.86 -4.78 -1.43
CA LEU A 151 9.49 -5.97 -1.99
C LEU A 151 9.78 -7.03 -0.93
N ALA A 152 10.23 -6.62 0.25
CA ALA A 152 10.53 -7.55 1.36
C ALA A 152 9.32 -8.40 1.78
N GLY A 153 8.11 -7.87 1.65
CA GLY A 153 6.87 -8.63 1.89
C GLY A 153 6.44 -9.51 0.71
N MET A 154 6.91 -9.18 -0.49
CA MET A 154 6.49 -9.85 -1.74
C MET A 154 7.51 -10.89 -2.26
N LEU A 155 8.60 -11.15 -1.53
CA LEU A 155 9.69 -12.02 -1.99
C LEU A 155 9.25 -13.41 -2.49
N SER A 156 8.16 -13.96 -1.93
CA SER A 156 7.62 -15.26 -2.36
C SER A 156 6.81 -15.19 -3.67
N HIS A 157 6.60 -14.00 -4.22
CA HIS A 157 5.81 -13.75 -5.44
C HIS A 157 6.64 -13.06 -6.52
N LEU A 158 7.96 -13.05 -6.38
CA LEU A 158 8.85 -12.51 -7.40
C LEU A 158 9.07 -13.55 -8.49
N GLY A 159 8.69 -13.20 -9.71
CA GLY A 159 9.11 -13.88 -10.91
C GLY A 159 10.27 -13.13 -11.55
N MET A 160 11.28 -13.84 -11.99
CA MET A 160 12.35 -13.29 -12.83
C MET A 160 12.08 -13.70 -14.27
N ARG A 161 12.02 -12.72 -15.18
CA ARG A 161 11.87 -13.02 -16.60
C ARG A 161 13.14 -13.68 -17.11
N ASP A 162 13.01 -14.91 -17.56
CA ASP A 162 14.04 -15.56 -18.34
C ASP A 162 14.10 -14.93 -19.74
N GLY A 163 15.28 -14.54 -20.20
CA GLY A 163 15.48 -13.85 -21.49
C GLY A 163 15.01 -14.66 -22.72
N THR A 164 14.73 -15.94 -22.56
CA THR A 164 14.31 -16.87 -23.61
C THR A 164 12.83 -17.25 -23.58
N SER A 165 12.12 -16.97 -22.49
CA SER A 165 10.71 -17.32 -22.30
C SER A 165 9.81 -16.09 -22.27
N ARG A 166 8.60 -16.23 -22.86
CA ARG A 166 7.52 -15.25 -22.74
C ARG A 166 6.63 -15.47 -21.52
N GLU A 167 6.91 -16.51 -20.73
CA GLU A 167 6.19 -16.85 -19.50
C GLU A 167 6.98 -16.38 -18.27
N TYR A 168 6.25 -15.97 -17.22
CA TYR A 168 6.79 -15.48 -15.95
C TYR A 168 6.74 -16.59 -14.90
#